data_cf6ddd1ebd234158a47790d3ba642e2a
#
_entry.id   cf6ddd1ebd234158a47790d3ba642e2a
#
_cell.length_a   1.000
_cell.length_b   1.000
_cell.length_c   1.000
_cell.angle_alpha   90.00
_cell.angle_beta   90.00
_cell.angle_gamma   90.00
#
_symmetry.space_group_name_H-M   'P 1'
#
loop_
_entity.id
_entity.type
_entity.pdbx_description
1 polymer ?
#
loop_
_entity_poly.entity_id
_entity_poly.type
_entity_poly.pdbx_seq_one_letter_code
_entity_poly.pdbx_strand_id
1 'polypeptide(L)'
;MQEKMIDILGSETEIPKKIEGWNHTFQLAKPYIKVNGIGIDVGCREGGFAREMENNFTHIHCFDFRNKKNMFEKNVIDMSKFTYHVCGIGDKEGTTFTTSHAVGRIKDRGDVAVPIKTIDSFDLQNVTFIKYDIEGYELKAIQGSEKTIKKYNPVIVVEQNKGNIYAQELLESWGYKCKGIDKIFNQDYIMVKE
;
A
#
# COMPACT_ATOMS: atom_id res chain seq x y z
N MET A 1 -11.97 -19.83 -16.83
CA MET A 1 -11.35 -20.36 -15.59
C MET A 1 -11.57 -19.29 -14.53
N GLN A 2 -12.34 -19.60 -13.49
CA GLN A 2 -12.44 -18.67 -12.35
C GLN A 2 -11.07 -18.62 -11.66
N GLU A 3 -10.52 -17.44 -11.52
CA GLU A 3 -9.27 -17.24 -10.78
C GLU A 3 -9.53 -17.49 -9.30
N LYS A 4 -8.67 -18.26 -8.66
CA LYS A 4 -8.75 -18.55 -7.22
C LYS A 4 -7.61 -17.87 -6.49
N MET A 5 -7.86 -17.43 -5.28
CA MET A 5 -6.89 -16.85 -4.38
C MET A 5 -6.75 -17.70 -3.12
N ILE A 6 -5.58 -17.69 -2.51
CA ILE A 6 -5.31 -18.39 -1.25
C ILE A 6 -5.59 -17.46 -0.08
N ASP A 7 -6.51 -17.82 0.79
CA ASP A 7 -6.87 -17.07 1.98
C ASP A 7 -5.82 -17.20 3.12
N ILE A 8 -6.07 -16.51 4.23
CA ILE A 8 -5.19 -16.50 5.42
C ILE A 8 -5.00 -17.92 6.01
N LEU A 9 -5.91 -18.84 5.75
CA LEU A 9 -5.86 -20.21 6.28
C LEU A 9 -5.22 -21.19 5.28
N GLY A 10 -4.79 -20.69 4.10
CA GLY A 10 -4.20 -21.51 3.05
C GLY A 10 -5.23 -22.26 2.19
N SER A 11 -6.53 -21.94 2.32
CA SER A 11 -7.60 -22.51 1.52
C SER A 11 -7.69 -21.80 0.17
N GLU A 12 -7.87 -22.55 -0.91
CA GLU A 12 -8.25 -21.97 -2.19
C GLU A 12 -9.70 -21.48 -2.10
N THR A 13 -9.89 -20.17 -2.16
CA THR A 13 -11.22 -19.55 -2.20
C THR A 13 -11.48 -18.97 -3.58
N GLU A 14 -12.75 -18.93 -3.99
CA GLU A 14 -13.16 -18.08 -5.11
C GLU A 14 -12.73 -16.65 -4.78
N ILE A 15 -12.28 -15.89 -5.80
CA ILE A 15 -11.86 -14.49 -5.62
C ILE A 15 -12.97 -13.76 -4.87
N PRO A 16 -12.75 -13.34 -3.62
CA PRO A 16 -13.80 -12.66 -2.87
C PRO A 16 -14.19 -11.36 -3.58
N LYS A 17 -15.44 -10.93 -3.46
CA LYS A 17 -15.90 -9.59 -3.93
C LYS A 17 -14.98 -8.44 -3.50
N LYS A 18 -14.19 -8.64 -2.46
CA LYS A 18 -13.18 -7.69 -1.97
C LYS A 18 -12.05 -7.43 -3.00
N ILE A 19 -11.73 -8.40 -3.85
CA ILE A 19 -10.71 -8.24 -4.93
C ILE A 19 -11.27 -7.42 -6.09
N GLU A 20 -12.57 -7.55 -6.39
CA GLU A 20 -13.22 -6.65 -7.34
C GLU A 20 -13.09 -5.18 -6.90
N GLY A 21 -13.10 -4.91 -5.56
CA GLY A 21 -12.85 -3.58 -5.02
C GLY A 21 -11.43 -3.09 -5.22
N TRP A 22 -10.41 -3.92 -5.00
CA TRP A 22 -9.01 -3.51 -5.24
C TRP A 22 -8.74 -3.21 -6.71
N ASN A 23 -9.28 -4.02 -7.62
CA ASN A 23 -9.25 -3.73 -9.04
C ASN A 23 -9.93 -2.39 -9.34
N HIS A 24 -11.10 -2.14 -8.77
CA HIS A 24 -11.82 -0.88 -8.97
C HIS A 24 -10.99 0.33 -8.51
N THR A 25 -10.43 0.33 -7.31
CA THR A 25 -9.54 1.40 -6.82
C THR A 25 -8.36 1.62 -7.76
N PHE A 26 -7.70 0.53 -8.19
CA PHE A 26 -6.57 0.64 -9.10
C PHE A 26 -6.97 1.19 -10.47
N GLN A 27 -8.11 0.75 -11.03
CA GLN A 27 -8.62 1.27 -12.31
C GLN A 27 -8.97 2.77 -12.24
N LEU A 28 -9.46 3.27 -11.10
CA LEU A 28 -9.67 4.70 -10.89
C LEU A 28 -8.36 5.50 -10.87
N ALA A 29 -7.29 4.94 -10.32
CA ALA A 29 -5.98 5.59 -10.25
C ALA A 29 -5.20 5.52 -11.57
N LYS A 30 -5.36 4.43 -12.33
CA LYS A 30 -4.58 4.09 -13.52
C LYS A 30 -4.46 5.20 -14.57
N PRO A 31 -5.52 5.97 -14.92
CA PRO A 31 -5.42 7.02 -15.92
C PRO A 31 -4.42 8.13 -15.57
N TYR A 32 -4.06 8.28 -14.31
CA TYR A 32 -3.13 9.30 -13.82
C TYR A 32 -1.70 8.80 -13.66
N ILE A 33 -1.48 7.47 -13.72
CA ILE A 33 -0.17 6.86 -13.48
C ILE A 33 0.70 6.99 -14.72
N LYS A 34 1.91 7.53 -14.54
CA LYS A 34 2.92 7.52 -15.59
C LYS A 34 3.43 6.09 -15.78
N VAL A 35 3.45 5.62 -17.02
CA VAL A 35 3.93 4.27 -17.35
C VAL A 35 5.44 4.11 -17.13
N ASN A 36 5.89 2.85 -16.96
CA ASN A 36 7.29 2.47 -16.81
C ASN A 36 7.99 3.00 -15.55
N GLY A 37 7.26 3.21 -14.46
CA GLY A 37 7.83 3.57 -13.19
C GLY A 37 7.82 2.42 -12.17
N ILE A 38 8.21 2.76 -10.94
CA ILE A 38 8.12 1.88 -9.77
C ILE A 38 6.80 2.11 -9.07
N GLY A 39 6.12 1.02 -8.70
CA GLY A 39 4.96 1.01 -7.82
C GLY A 39 5.34 0.66 -6.38
N ILE A 40 4.63 1.22 -5.42
CA ILE A 40 4.79 0.92 -4.00
C ILE A 40 3.42 0.55 -3.41
N ASP A 41 3.35 -0.59 -2.71
CA ASP A 41 2.15 -1.04 -1.97
C ASP A 41 2.50 -1.16 -0.47
N VAL A 42 2.05 -0.18 0.32
CA VAL A 42 2.24 -0.15 1.78
C VAL A 42 1.00 -0.72 2.44
N GLY A 43 1.16 -1.87 3.11
CA GLY A 43 0.08 -2.69 3.64
C GLY A 43 -0.34 -3.78 2.65
N CYS A 44 0.62 -4.35 1.93
CA CYS A 44 0.38 -5.30 0.83
C CYS A 44 -0.23 -6.64 1.26
N ARG A 45 -0.15 -6.99 2.54
CA ARG A 45 -0.71 -8.21 3.09
C ARG A 45 -0.33 -9.46 2.26
N GLU A 46 -1.32 -10.19 1.76
CA GLU A 46 -1.18 -11.38 0.92
C GLU A 46 -1.04 -11.06 -0.58
N GLY A 47 -0.92 -9.78 -0.97
CA GLY A 47 -0.63 -9.39 -2.36
C GLY A 47 -1.84 -9.16 -3.27
N GLY A 48 -3.04 -9.05 -2.72
CA GLY A 48 -4.24 -8.87 -3.55
C GLY A 48 -4.22 -7.59 -4.39
N PHE A 49 -3.87 -6.45 -3.79
CA PHE A 49 -3.72 -5.20 -4.54
C PHE A 49 -2.46 -5.19 -5.41
N ALA A 50 -1.34 -5.70 -4.89
CA ALA A 50 -0.08 -5.80 -5.63
C ALA A 50 -0.22 -6.57 -6.96
N ARG A 51 -1.04 -7.62 -6.99
CA ARG A 51 -1.36 -8.38 -8.20
C ARG A 51 -1.99 -7.49 -9.29
N GLU A 52 -2.89 -6.58 -8.93
CA GLU A 52 -3.50 -5.65 -9.90
C GLU A 52 -2.48 -4.66 -10.49
N MET A 53 -1.41 -4.38 -9.75
CA MET A 53 -0.32 -3.51 -10.17
C MET A 53 0.65 -4.17 -11.16
N GLU A 54 0.76 -5.49 -11.17
CA GLU A 54 1.84 -6.28 -11.77
C GLU A 54 2.17 -5.92 -13.23
N ASN A 55 1.17 -5.66 -14.05
CA ASN A 55 1.36 -5.35 -15.47
C ASN A 55 1.53 -3.86 -15.78
N ASN A 56 1.61 -3.01 -14.76
CA ASN A 56 1.61 -1.55 -14.94
C ASN A 56 2.91 -0.88 -14.50
N PHE A 57 3.82 -1.63 -13.86
CA PHE A 57 5.08 -1.12 -13.33
C PHE A 57 6.26 -1.98 -13.76
N THR A 58 7.44 -1.39 -13.83
CA THR A 58 8.69 -2.13 -14.09
C THR A 58 9.10 -2.97 -12.89
N HIS A 59 8.81 -2.47 -11.69
CA HIS A 59 9.03 -3.18 -10.44
C HIS A 59 8.08 -2.65 -9.36
N ILE A 60 7.76 -3.48 -8.37
CA ILE A 60 6.84 -3.14 -7.29
C ILE A 60 7.49 -3.49 -5.94
N HIS A 61 7.58 -2.49 -5.06
CA HIS A 61 8.01 -2.69 -3.68
C HIS A 61 6.79 -2.82 -2.77
N CYS A 62 6.68 -3.94 -2.08
CA CYS A 62 5.57 -4.29 -1.22
C CYS A 62 6.02 -4.32 0.24
N PHE A 63 5.30 -3.62 1.12
CA PHE A 63 5.65 -3.48 2.52
C PHE A 63 4.53 -4.00 3.41
N ASP A 64 4.83 -4.93 4.29
CA ASP A 64 3.96 -5.33 5.39
C ASP A 64 4.81 -5.76 6.59
N PHE A 65 4.42 -5.36 7.78
CA PHE A 65 5.16 -5.75 8.99
C PHE A 65 4.93 -7.23 9.36
N ARG A 66 3.88 -7.83 8.83
CA ARG A 66 3.62 -9.27 8.96
C ARG A 66 4.34 -10.03 7.88
N ASN A 67 5.07 -11.08 8.23
CA ASN A 67 5.71 -11.92 7.23
C ASN A 67 4.68 -12.86 6.56
N LYS A 68 4.05 -12.34 5.52
CA LYS A 68 3.08 -13.05 4.67
C LYS A 68 3.67 -13.45 3.32
N LYS A 69 5.00 -13.41 3.19
CA LYS A 69 5.70 -13.60 1.93
C LYS A 69 5.30 -14.89 1.20
N ASN A 70 5.19 -16.01 1.92
CA ASN A 70 4.81 -17.28 1.31
C ASN A 70 3.41 -17.29 0.68
N MET A 71 2.47 -16.52 1.24
CA MET A 71 1.12 -16.35 0.67
C MET A 71 1.14 -15.35 -0.47
N PHE A 72 1.89 -14.27 -0.32
CA PHE A 72 2.10 -13.27 -1.35
C PHE A 72 2.64 -13.90 -2.64
N GLU A 73 3.69 -14.73 -2.55
CA GLU A 73 4.31 -15.45 -3.69
C GLU A 73 3.34 -16.36 -4.45
N LYS A 74 2.31 -16.89 -3.76
CA LYS A 74 1.27 -17.71 -4.39
C LYS A 74 0.18 -16.89 -5.06
N ASN A 75 0.02 -15.64 -4.68
CA ASN A 75 -1.06 -14.77 -5.16
C ASN A 75 -0.64 -13.87 -6.32
N VAL A 76 0.65 -13.57 -6.48
CA VAL A 76 1.16 -12.82 -7.64
C VAL A 76 1.57 -13.78 -8.77
N ILE A 77 1.64 -13.28 -10.00
CA ILE A 77 1.89 -14.12 -11.18
C ILE A 77 3.40 -14.28 -11.43
N ASP A 78 4.14 -13.17 -11.38
CA ASP A 78 5.59 -13.15 -11.63
C ASP A 78 6.32 -12.48 -10.48
N MET A 79 6.82 -13.29 -9.57
CA MET A 79 7.53 -12.80 -8.37
C MET A 79 8.79 -11.99 -8.68
N SER A 80 9.37 -12.11 -9.88
CA SER A 80 10.54 -11.33 -10.29
C SER A 80 10.28 -9.81 -10.36
N LYS A 81 9.02 -9.43 -10.48
CA LYS A 81 8.58 -8.03 -10.49
C LYS A 81 8.39 -7.42 -9.09
N PHE A 82 8.54 -8.21 -8.04
CA PHE A 82 8.24 -7.77 -6.69
C PHE A 82 9.43 -7.88 -5.75
N THR A 83 9.54 -6.91 -4.85
CA THR A 83 10.35 -7.02 -3.65
C THR A 83 9.43 -6.89 -2.42
N TYR A 84 9.35 -7.96 -1.62
CA TYR A 84 8.56 -7.99 -0.39
C TYR A 84 9.43 -7.63 0.81
N HIS A 85 9.09 -6.55 1.51
CA HIS A 85 9.77 -6.03 2.69
C HIS A 85 8.97 -6.33 3.95
N VAL A 86 9.60 -7.01 4.92
CA VAL A 86 8.97 -7.30 6.22
C VAL A 86 9.29 -6.17 7.20
N CYS A 87 8.57 -5.07 7.08
CA CYS A 87 8.65 -3.92 7.99
C CYS A 87 7.37 -3.08 7.90
N GLY A 88 7.08 -2.31 8.94
CA GLY A 88 6.12 -1.22 8.86
C GLY A 88 6.74 0.03 8.24
N ILE A 89 5.90 0.90 7.67
CA ILE A 89 6.33 2.21 7.17
C ILE A 89 5.79 3.30 8.08
N GLY A 90 6.64 4.26 8.44
CA GLY A 90 6.31 5.38 9.31
C GLY A 90 7.15 6.62 9.05
N ASP A 91 7.04 7.60 9.93
CA ASP A 91 7.69 8.93 9.84
C ASP A 91 9.19 8.90 10.15
N LYS A 92 9.64 7.85 10.86
CA LYS A 92 11.05 7.67 11.24
C LYS A 92 11.39 6.19 11.41
N GLU A 93 12.67 5.86 11.26
CA GLU A 93 13.16 4.52 11.52
C GLU A 93 13.17 4.18 13.00
N GLY A 94 12.93 2.91 13.31
CA GLY A 94 12.94 2.44 14.70
C GLY A 94 12.21 1.12 14.86
N THR A 95 11.71 0.91 16.08
CA THR A 95 10.89 -0.24 16.43
C THR A 95 9.60 0.24 17.06
N THR A 96 8.50 -0.35 16.65
CA THR A 96 7.18 -0.17 17.25
C THR A 96 6.61 -1.53 17.65
N PHE A 97 5.36 -1.56 18.08
CA PHE A 97 4.72 -2.77 18.55
C PHE A 97 3.40 -3.02 17.84
N THR A 98 2.98 -4.27 17.79
CA THR A 98 1.65 -4.68 17.38
C THR A 98 1.13 -5.75 18.32
N THR A 99 -0.17 -5.99 18.27
CA THR A 99 -0.77 -7.13 18.99
C THR A 99 -0.71 -8.39 18.13
N SER A 100 -0.57 -9.55 18.76
CA SER A 100 -0.47 -10.87 18.11
C SER A 100 -1.73 -11.29 17.34
N HIS A 101 -2.80 -10.49 17.32
CA HIS A 101 -4.06 -10.81 16.66
C HIS A 101 -4.03 -10.48 15.18
N ALA A 102 -4.77 -11.26 14.38
CA ALA A 102 -4.75 -11.27 12.92
C ALA A 102 -5.05 -9.92 12.21
N VAL A 103 -5.66 -8.97 12.89
CA VAL A 103 -5.87 -7.59 12.42
C VAL A 103 -4.95 -6.67 13.21
N GLY A 104 -3.62 -6.84 13.02
CA GLY A 104 -2.64 -6.05 13.74
C GLY A 104 -2.56 -4.62 13.22
N ARG A 105 -2.90 -3.65 14.06
CA ARG A 105 -2.55 -2.25 13.85
C ARG A 105 -1.23 -1.97 14.53
N ILE A 106 -0.42 -1.10 13.95
CA ILE A 106 0.77 -0.55 14.61
C ILE A 106 0.30 0.26 15.81
N LYS A 107 0.88 0.01 16.99
CA LYS A 107 0.54 0.67 18.25
C LYS A 107 1.80 1.03 19.01
N ASP A 108 1.71 2.02 19.90
CA ASP A 108 2.82 2.39 20.77
C ASP A 108 3.12 1.32 21.85
N ARG A 109 2.22 0.33 22.04
CA ARG A 109 2.35 -0.81 22.97
C ARG A 109 1.74 -2.06 22.36
N GLY A 110 2.43 -3.20 22.50
CA GLY A 110 1.97 -4.51 21.99
C GLY A 110 2.96 -5.61 22.35
N ASP A 111 2.63 -6.84 21.96
CA ASP A 111 3.38 -8.04 22.33
C ASP A 111 4.45 -8.41 21.31
N VAL A 112 4.38 -7.85 20.11
CA VAL A 112 5.29 -8.17 19.00
C VAL A 112 6.00 -6.90 18.54
N ALA A 113 7.32 -6.90 18.60
CA ALA A 113 8.17 -5.83 18.10
C ALA A 113 8.20 -5.85 16.56
N VAL A 114 8.03 -4.68 15.94
CA VAL A 114 7.97 -4.49 14.48
C VAL A 114 9.00 -3.45 14.07
N PRO A 115 9.91 -3.75 13.13
CA PRO A 115 10.81 -2.75 12.58
C PRO A 115 10.00 -1.73 11.75
N ILE A 116 10.26 -0.45 11.98
CA ILE A 116 9.71 0.66 11.18
C ILE A 116 10.82 1.26 10.34
N LYS A 117 10.51 1.49 9.09
CA LYS A 117 11.34 2.18 8.10
C LYS A 117 10.58 3.37 7.50
N THR A 118 11.29 4.26 6.81
CA THR A 118 10.67 5.28 5.96
C THR A 118 10.80 4.87 4.50
N ILE A 119 9.86 5.27 3.64
CA ILE A 119 10.04 5.04 2.19
C ILE A 119 11.28 5.77 1.69
N ASP A 120 11.55 6.95 2.23
CA ASP A 120 12.72 7.74 1.86
C ASP A 120 14.06 7.04 2.13
N SER A 121 14.11 6.13 3.13
CA SER A 121 15.33 5.38 3.47
C SER A 121 15.70 4.29 2.46
N PHE A 122 14.77 3.91 1.59
CA PHE A 122 15.04 2.93 0.52
C PHE A 122 15.63 3.55 -0.75
N ASP A 123 15.67 4.88 -0.85
CA ASP A 123 16.16 5.64 -2.02
C ASP A 123 15.65 5.12 -3.37
N LEU A 124 14.36 4.76 -3.43
CA LEU A 124 13.73 4.22 -4.64
C LEU A 124 13.68 5.28 -5.74
N GLN A 125 14.04 4.88 -6.96
CA GLN A 125 14.11 5.79 -8.09
C GLN A 125 12.88 5.63 -8.98
N ASN A 126 12.44 6.72 -9.64
CA ASN A 126 11.34 6.72 -10.61
C ASN A 126 10.01 6.16 -10.04
N VAL A 127 9.66 6.56 -8.82
CA VAL A 127 8.40 6.16 -8.19
C VAL A 127 7.22 6.89 -8.85
N THR A 128 6.27 6.15 -9.41
CA THR A 128 5.12 6.73 -10.13
C THR A 128 3.78 6.45 -9.48
N PHE A 129 3.75 5.54 -8.49
CA PHE A 129 2.54 5.18 -7.76
C PHE A 129 2.88 4.73 -6.34
N ILE A 130 2.06 5.13 -5.36
CA ILE A 130 2.13 4.64 -3.97
C ILE A 130 0.72 4.40 -3.45
N LYS A 131 0.47 3.22 -2.87
CA LYS A 131 -0.73 2.93 -2.07
C LYS A 131 -0.38 2.88 -0.59
N TYR A 132 -1.21 3.51 0.23
CA TYR A 132 -1.16 3.43 1.69
C TYR A 132 -2.47 2.88 2.22
N ASP A 133 -2.43 1.68 2.81
CA ASP A 133 -3.56 0.98 3.42
C ASP A 133 -3.04 0.22 4.66
N ILE A 134 -2.86 0.94 5.75
CA ILE A 134 -2.17 0.48 6.97
C ILE A 134 -2.95 0.80 8.25
N GLU A 135 -4.26 0.90 8.10
CA GLU A 135 -5.20 0.87 9.23
C GLU A 135 -4.98 1.99 10.26
N GLY A 136 -4.73 3.22 9.78
CA GLY A 136 -4.63 4.44 10.58
C GLY A 136 -3.20 4.94 10.83
N TYR A 137 -2.20 4.38 10.15
CA TYR A 137 -0.81 4.86 10.24
C TYR A 137 -0.37 5.65 8.98
N GLU A 138 -1.33 5.94 8.08
CA GLU A 138 -1.12 6.53 6.75
C GLU A 138 -0.42 7.89 6.83
N LEU A 139 -0.83 8.76 7.77
CA LEU A 139 -0.21 10.07 7.95
C LEU A 139 1.30 9.94 8.21
N LYS A 140 1.70 9.07 9.13
CA LYS A 140 3.11 8.86 9.45
C LYS A 140 3.88 8.24 8.29
N ALA A 141 3.27 7.31 7.56
CA ALA A 141 3.90 6.72 6.38
C ALA A 141 4.12 7.75 5.27
N ILE A 142 3.16 8.65 5.03
CA ILE A 142 3.29 9.76 4.07
C ILE A 142 4.38 10.72 4.51
N GLN A 143 4.47 11.07 5.79
CA GLN A 143 5.56 11.91 6.33
C GLN A 143 6.93 11.29 6.09
N GLY A 144 7.09 9.97 6.28
CA GLY A 144 8.33 9.24 5.99
C GLY A 144 8.60 8.97 4.51
N SER A 145 7.74 9.47 3.63
CA SER A 145 7.87 9.39 2.17
C SER A 145 8.00 10.76 1.51
N GLU A 146 8.16 11.82 2.30
CA GLU A 146 8.07 13.21 1.84
C GLU A 146 9.05 13.53 0.70
N LYS A 147 10.31 13.10 0.83
CA LYS A 147 11.35 13.34 -0.20
C LYS A 147 11.00 12.62 -1.49
N THR A 148 10.61 11.35 -1.40
CA THR A 148 10.20 10.53 -2.54
C THR A 148 8.97 11.13 -3.23
N ILE A 149 7.95 11.50 -2.46
CA ILE A 149 6.71 12.09 -2.98
C ILE A 149 7.01 13.43 -3.68
N LYS A 150 7.76 14.33 -3.05
CA LYS A 150 8.10 15.64 -3.63
C LYS A 150 9.01 15.54 -4.84
N LYS A 151 9.89 14.53 -4.89
CA LYS A 151 10.82 14.32 -6.01
C LYS A 151 10.11 13.79 -7.26
N TYR A 152 9.20 12.83 -7.10
CA TYR A 152 8.65 12.09 -8.23
C TYR A 152 7.20 12.44 -8.54
N ASN A 153 6.47 13.08 -7.62
CA ASN A 153 5.05 13.39 -7.74
C ASN A 153 4.22 12.16 -8.19
N PRO A 154 4.30 11.01 -7.47
CA PRO A 154 3.57 9.81 -7.83
C PRO A 154 2.06 10.03 -7.67
N VAL A 155 1.25 9.22 -8.35
CA VAL A 155 -0.16 9.06 -7.98
C VAL A 155 -0.21 8.34 -6.64
N ILE A 156 -1.04 8.83 -5.71
CA ILE A 156 -1.15 8.26 -4.37
C ILE A 156 -2.57 7.78 -4.16
N VAL A 157 -2.72 6.53 -3.73
CA VAL A 157 -3.95 5.98 -3.16
C VAL A 157 -3.77 5.91 -1.66
N VAL A 158 -4.67 6.53 -0.92
CA VAL A 158 -4.64 6.50 0.54
C VAL A 158 -5.99 6.08 1.09
N GLU A 159 -5.98 5.02 1.92
CA GLU A 159 -7.15 4.61 2.67
C GLU A 159 -7.48 5.67 3.73
N GLN A 160 -8.73 6.10 3.75
CA GLN A 160 -9.20 7.04 4.75
C GLN A 160 -10.21 6.36 5.67
N ASN A 161 -9.75 5.90 6.80
CA ASN A 161 -10.62 5.43 7.87
C ASN A 161 -11.43 6.59 8.45
N LYS A 162 -12.68 6.33 8.87
CA LYS A 162 -13.61 7.33 9.43
C LYS A 162 -12.90 8.26 10.43
N GLY A 163 -12.81 9.54 10.08
CA GLY A 163 -12.28 10.61 10.94
C GLY A 163 -10.79 10.92 10.78
N ASN A 164 -10.03 10.21 9.92
CA ASN A 164 -8.61 10.50 9.70
C ASN A 164 -8.39 11.19 8.35
N ILE A 165 -8.72 12.48 8.28
CA ILE A 165 -8.50 13.32 7.08
C ILE A 165 -7.08 13.88 6.99
N TYR A 166 -6.26 13.72 8.03
CA TYR A 166 -4.94 14.38 8.12
C TYR A 166 -3.96 13.95 7.03
N ALA A 167 -4.05 12.70 6.56
CA ALA A 167 -3.23 12.20 5.45
C ALA A 167 -3.55 12.94 4.15
N GLN A 168 -4.84 13.13 3.86
CA GLN A 168 -5.31 13.91 2.71
C GLN A 168 -4.89 15.38 2.83
N GLU A 169 -5.12 16.02 3.97
CA GLU A 169 -4.77 17.43 4.21
C GLU A 169 -3.27 17.67 4.01
N LEU A 170 -2.41 16.75 4.48
CA LEU A 170 -0.98 16.84 4.26
C LEU A 170 -0.63 16.79 2.77
N LEU A 171 -1.20 15.85 2.01
CA LEU A 171 -0.98 15.75 0.56
C LEU A 171 -1.50 16.99 -0.17
N GLU A 172 -2.67 17.53 0.23
CA GLU A 172 -3.21 18.77 -0.33
C GLU A 172 -2.29 19.96 -0.06
N SER A 173 -1.69 20.03 1.12
CA SER A 173 -0.69 21.06 1.45
C SER A 173 0.56 21.00 0.56
N TRP A 174 0.86 19.82 0.00
CA TRP A 174 1.91 19.61 -1.00
C TRP A 174 1.43 19.81 -2.44
N GLY A 175 0.17 20.26 -2.64
CA GLY A 175 -0.44 20.58 -3.94
C GLY A 175 -1.01 19.36 -4.67
N TYR A 176 -1.33 18.28 -3.95
CA TYR A 176 -2.14 17.20 -4.49
C TYR A 176 -3.61 17.57 -4.48
N LYS A 177 -4.38 16.99 -5.41
CA LYS A 177 -5.84 17.09 -5.44
C LYS A 177 -6.46 15.72 -5.53
N CYS A 178 -7.58 15.53 -4.84
CA CYS A 178 -8.37 14.32 -4.94
C CYS A 178 -9.08 14.28 -6.30
N LYS A 179 -8.78 13.28 -7.12
CA LYS A 179 -9.37 13.05 -8.44
C LYS A 179 -10.44 11.97 -8.45
N GLY A 180 -10.51 11.17 -7.40
CA GLY A 180 -11.51 10.12 -7.27
C GLY A 180 -11.54 9.55 -5.86
N ILE A 181 -12.68 8.97 -5.52
CA ILE A 181 -12.88 8.29 -4.24
C ILE A 181 -13.52 6.94 -4.53
N ASP A 182 -12.84 5.85 -4.14
CA ASP A 182 -13.47 4.55 -4.11
C ASP A 182 -14.27 4.38 -2.83
N LYS A 183 -15.58 4.18 -2.96
CA LYS A 183 -16.52 4.01 -1.83
C LYS A 183 -17.07 2.59 -1.69
N ILE A 184 -16.58 1.64 -2.51
CA ILE A 184 -17.16 0.30 -2.56
C ILE A 184 -16.85 -0.47 -1.28
N PHE A 185 -15.59 -0.41 -0.81
CA PHE A 185 -15.17 -1.15 0.39
C PHE A 185 -14.57 -0.26 1.46
N ASN A 186 -13.66 0.61 1.06
CA ASN A 186 -13.00 1.59 1.91
C ASN A 186 -13.08 2.94 1.21
N GLN A 187 -12.92 4.03 1.94
CA GLN A 187 -12.87 5.35 1.33
C GLN A 187 -11.43 5.60 0.85
N ASP A 188 -11.05 4.97 -0.27
CA ASP A 188 -9.75 5.16 -0.88
C ASP A 188 -9.76 6.44 -1.73
N TYR A 189 -8.88 7.37 -1.40
CA TYR A 189 -8.73 8.64 -2.10
C TYR A 189 -7.59 8.55 -3.12
N ILE A 190 -7.89 8.90 -4.37
CA ILE A 190 -6.90 8.97 -5.45
C ILE A 190 -6.39 10.40 -5.51
N MET A 191 -5.16 10.61 -5.06
CA MET A 191 -4.50 11.90 -4.95
C MET A 191 -3.49 12.07 -6.09
N VAL A 192 -3.60 13.18 -6.82
CA VAL A 192 -2.77 13.49 -7.99
C VAL A 192 -2.18 14.88 -7.84
N LYS A 193 -0.90 15.03 -8.14
CA LYS A 193 -0.21 16.32 -8.18
C LYS A 193 -0.58 17.09 -9.43
N GLU A 194 -1.02 18.33 -9.30
CA GLU A 194 -1.27 19.28 -10.40
C GLU A 194 -0.11 20.23 -10.63
#